data_7c23e24197ae00499f0d4cd789fdcef4
#
_entry.id   7c23e24197ae00499f0d4cd789fdcef4
#
_cell.length_a   1.000
_cell.length_b   1.000
_cell.length_c   1.000
_cell.angle_alpha   90.00
_cell.angle_beta   90.00
_cell.angle_gamma   90.00
#
_symmetry.space_group_name_H-M   'P 1'
#
loop_
_entity.id
_entity.type
_entity.pdbx_description
1 polymer ?
#
loop_
_entity_poly.entity_id
_entity_poly.type
_entity_poly.pdbx_seq_one_letter_code
_entity_poly.pdbx_strand_id
1 'polypeptide(L)'
;VTATAYTAGYDGVGTRTATGTTVHKGVAAVDKRVFPLGSDLYVVAKGMEYGLTRAEDTGMKGPKIDLYMESYQECIQFGRRTGTVYLLED
;
A
#
# COMPACT_ATOMS: atom_id res chain seq x y z
N VAL A 1 -4.38 -4.82 10.34
CA VAL A 1 -4.76 -3.62 9.57
C VAL A 1 -5.83 -3.94 8.55
N THR A 2 -6.50 -2.93 8.06
CA THR A 2 -7.39 -3.06 6.91
C THR A 2 -6.58 -2.75 5.66
N ALA A 3 -6.58 -3.67 4.69
CA ALA A 3 -5.85 -3.52 3.43
C ALA A 3 -6.83 -3.27 2.29
N THR A 4 -6.51 -2.29 1.47
CA THR A 4 -7.22 -1.96 0.23
C THR A 4 -6.21 -1.91 -0.90
N ALA A 5 -6.67 -1.67 -2.11
CA ALA A 5 -5.79 -1.64 -3.28
C ALA A 5 -6.08 -0.43 -4.16
N TYR A 6 -5.04 0.09 -4.80
CA TYR A 6 -5.18 1.20 -5.74
C TYR A 6 -4.24 0.99 -6.93
N THR A 7 -4.51 1.74 -8.01
CA THR A 7 -3.64 1.74 -9.18
C THR A 7 -3.61 3.15 -9.78
N ALA A 8 -2.53 3.49 -10.47
CA ALA A 8 -2.37 4.80 -11.09
C ALA A 8 -3.34 4.98 -12.27
N GLY A 9 -3.74 6.24 -12.50
CA GLY A 9 -4.58 6.59 -13.65
C GLY A 9 -6.08 6.43 -13.42
N TYR A 10 -6.50 6.03 -12.23
CA TYR A 10 -7.91 5.92 -11.85
C TYR A 10 -8.23 6.80 -10.65
N ASP A 11 -9.44 7.35 -10.65
CA ASP A 11 -9.97 8.12 -9.51
C ASP A 11 -9.04 9.24 -9.02
N GLY A 12 -8.35 9.89 -9.95
CA GLY A 12 -7.45 10.98 -9.62
C GLY A 12 -6.11 10.54 -9.04
N VAL A 13 -5.82 9.24 -9.03
CA VAL A 13 -4.53 8.74 -8.54
C VAL A 13 -3.43 9.14 -9.52
N GLY A 14 -2.44 9.87 -9.01
CA GLY A 14 -1.27 10.26 -9.80
C GLY A 14 -0.25 9.13 -9.90
N THR A 15 0.85 9.41 -10.61
CA THR A 15 1.92 8.45 -10.81
C THR A 15 3.08 8.63 -9.84
N ARG A 16 3.03 9.66 -8.98
CA ARG A 16 4.08 9.92 -8.00
C ARG A 16 3.54 9.80 -6.59
N THR A 17 4.39 9.27 -5.72
CA THR A 17 4.09 9.13 -4.29
C THR A 17 4.50 10.39 -3.54
N ALA A 18 4.17 10.44 -2.24
CA ALA A 18 4.57 11.54 -1.37
C ALA A 18 6.09 11.67 -1.23
N THR A 19 6.84 10.59 -1.41
CA THR A 19 8.30 10.62 -1.37
C THR A 19 8.94 11.00 -2.71
N GLY A 20 8.11 11.23 -3.74
CA GLY A 20 8.57 11.65 -5.06
C GLY A 20 8.91 10.50 -6.00
N THR A 21 8.69 9.26 -5.60
CA THR A 21 8.93 8.09 -6.45
C THR A 21 7.74 7.82 -7.36
N THR A 22 7.99 7.08 -8.44
CA THR A 22 6.91 6.62 -9.32
C THR A 22 6.21 5.42 -8.70
N VAL A 23 4.89 5.39 -8.73
CA VAL A 23 4.13 4.26 -8.19
C VAL A 23 4.40 3.00 -9.01
N HIS A 24 4.54 1.87 -8.31
CA HIS A 24 4.72 0.56 -8.91
C HIS A 24 4.37 -0.49 -7.85
N LYS A 25 4.27 -1.75 -8.25
CA LYS A 25 4.02 -2.83 -7.29
C LYS A 25 5.13 -2.84 -6.23
N GLY A 26 4.75 -2.93 -4.97
CA GLY A 26 5.67 -2.83 -3.84
C GLY A 26 5.64 -1.46 -3.16
N VAL A 27 4.77 -0.56 -3.61
CA VAL A 27 4.54 0.75 -3.00
C VAL A 27 3.20 0.72 -2.27
N ALA A 28 3.14 1.37 -1.11
CA ALA A 28 1.90 1.46 -0.36
C ALA A 28 1.69 2.86 0.20
N ALA A 29 0.42 3.23 0.33
CA ALA A 29 0.01 4.42 1.05
C ALA A 29 -0.38 4.03 2.47
N VAL A 30 0.09 4.81 3.43
CA VAL A 30 -0.09 4.54 4.86
C VAL A 30 -0.44 5.81 5.62
N ASP A 31 -0.82 5.65 6.88
CA ASP A 31 -0.81 6.77 7.82
C ASP A 31 0.61 6.83 8.40
N LYS A 32 1.32 7.91 8.11
CA LYS A 32 2.72 8.07 8.55
C LYS A 32 2.89 8.09 10.07
N ARG A 33 1.81 8.24 10.81
CA ARG A 33 1.82 8.16 12.28
C ARG A 33 1.82 6.71 12.76
N VAL A 34 1.38 5.78 11.91
CA VAL A 34 1.35 4.35 12.20
C VAL A 34 2.57 3.65 11.60
N PHE A 35 2.88 3.96 10.34
CA PHE A 35 4.04 3.41 9.63
C PHE A 35 4.86 4.57 9.07
N PRO A 36 6.10 4.77 9.49
CA PRO A 36 6.91 5.88 9.00
C PRO A 36 7.12 5.83 7.50
N LEU A 37 7.04 6.98 6.82
CA LEU A 37 7.37 7.07 5.40
C LEU A 37 8.79 6.60 5.16
N GLY A 38 9.00 5.84 4.09
CA GLY A 38 10.28 5.27 3.72
C GLY A 38 10.60 3.96 4.41
N SER A 39 9.74 3.47 5.32
CA SER A 39 9.98 2.20 5.98
C SER A 39 9.71 1.03 5.05
N ASP A 40 10.46 -0.05 5.27
CA ASP A 40 10.25 -1.31 4.57
C ASP A 40 9.29 -2.17 5.37
N LEU A 41 8.31 -2.73 4.67
CA LEU A 41 7.24 -3.53 5.28
C LEU A 41 7.13 -4.87 4.57
N TYR A 42 6.57 -5.85 5.27
CA TYR A 42 6.14 -7.10 4.66
C TYR A 42 4.66 -7.27 4.94
N VAL A 43 3.86 -7.43 3.90
CA VAL A 43 2.40 -7.41 4.02
C VAL A 43 1.81 -8.75 3.65
N VAL A 44 1.01 -9.30 4.56
CA VAL A 44 0.25 -10.53 4.33
C VAL A 44 -1.23 -10.18 4.50
N ALA A 45 -1.97 -10.14 3.42
CA ALA A 45 -3.40 -9.93 3.45
C ALA A 45 -4.11 -11.29 3.52
N LYS A 46 -5.34 -11.30 4.05
CA LYS A 46 -6.11 -12.53 4.15
C LYS A 46 -6.28 -13.16 2.76
N GLY A 47 -5.77 -14.37 2.59
CA GLY A 47 -5.86 -15.10 1.33
C GLY A 47 -4.83 -14.69 0.28
N MET A 48 -3.94 -13.75 0.59
CA MET A 48 -2.94 -13.28 -0.37
C MET A 48 -1.73 -12.70 0.35
N GLU A 49 -0.54 -13.17 0.00
CA GLU A 49 0.70 -12.59 0.48
C GLU A 49 1.16 -11.53 -0.53
N TYR A 50 1.09 -10.26 -0.15
CA TYR A 50 1.54 -9.17 -1.02
C TYR A 50 3.08 -9.10 -1.10
N GLY A 51 3.72 -9.27 0.05
CA GLY A 51 5.18 -9.34 0.12
C GLY A 51 5.85 -8.05 0.53
N LEU A 52 7.08 -7.86 0.06
CA LEU A 52 7.89 -6.68 0.39
C LEU A 52 7.26 -5.41 -0.16
N THR A 53 7.19 -4.39 0.68
CA THR A 53 6.48 -3.17 0.37
C THR A 53 7.21 -2.01 1.03
N ARG A 54 7.23 -0.85 0.37
CA ARG A 54 7.78 0.37 0.96
C ARG A 54 6.67 1.38 1.15
N ALA A 55 6.62 1.99 2.34
CA ALA A 55 5.67 3.03 2.68
C ALA A 55 6.12 4.34 2.03
N GLU A 56 5.66 4.62 0.82
CA GLU A 56 6.10 5.78 0.04
C GLU A 56 5.02 6.81 -0.20
N ASP A 57 3.79 6.55 0.23
CA ASP A 57 2.69 7.49 0.07
C ASP A 57 1.88 7.62 1.36
N THR A 58 1.12 8.70 1.45
CA THR A 58 0.27 9.00 2.59
C THR A 58 -1.19 9.13 2.13
N GLY A 59 -2.07 9.50 3.03
CA GLY A 59 -3.48 9.69 2.72
C GLY A 59 -4.39 8.71 3.43
N MET A 60 -3.81 7.68 4.05
CA MET A 60 -4.58 6.75 4.88
C MET A 60 -4.61 7.26 6.32
N LYS A 61 -5.64 6.89 7.06
CA LYS A 61 -5.77 7.24 8.47
C LYS A 61 -5.93 5.98 9.32
N GLY A 62 -5.13 5.90 10.38
CA GLY A 62 -5.18 4.78 11.32
C GLY A 62 -4.53 3.52 10.78
N PRO A 63 -4.91 2.33 11.31
CA PRO A 63 -4.29 1.06 10.95
C PRO A 63 -4.81 0.54 9.60
N LYS A 64 -4.51 1.27 8.55
CA LYS A 64 -4.91 0.95 7.18
C LYS A 64 -3.72 1.04 6.25
N ILE A 65 -3.73 0.21 5.22
CA ILE A 65 -2.70 0.24 4.18
C ILE A 65 -3.38 0.10 2.82
N ASP A 66 -2.96 0.91 1.87
CA ASP A 66 -3.47 0.89 0.51
C ASP A 66 -2.34 0.42 -0.40
N LEU A 67 -2.51 -0.79 -0.96
CA LEU A 67 -1.46 -1.49 -1.70
C LEU A 67 -1.57 -1.22 -3.19
N TYR A 68 -0.47 -0.85 -3.82
CA TYR A 68 -0.47 -0.61 -5.26
C TYR A 68 -0.62 -1.92 -6.03
N MET A 69 -1.53 -1.92 -7.00
CA MET A 69 -1.71 -3.03 -7.94
C MET A 69 -1.44 -2.56 -9.36
N GLU A 70 -1.01 -3.47 -10.22
CA GLU A 70 -0.64 -3.16 -11.60
C GLU A 70 -1.84 -2.83 -12.48
N SER A 71 -3.04 -3.30 -12.13
CA SER A 71 -4.23 -3.07 -12.93
C SER A 71 -5.45 -2.79 -12.06
N TYR A 72 -6.44 -2.13 -12.67
CA TYR A 72 -7.71 -1.85 -12.03
C TYR A 72 -8.43 -3.16 -11.65
N GLN A 73 -8.35 -4.16 -12.51
CA GLN A 73 -8.99 -5.44 -12.26
C GLN A 73 -8.42 -6.13 -11.03
N GLU A 74 -7.11 -6.06 -10.83
CA GLU A 74 -6.48 -6.58 -9.61
C GLU A 74 -6.99 -5.85 -8.37
N CYS A 75 -7.20 -4.55 -8.45
CA CYS A 75 -7.78 -3.77 -7.36
C CYS A 75 -9.19 -4.26 -7.01
N ILE A 76 -10.03 -4.49 -8.02
CA ILE A 76 -11.40 -4.97 -7.84
C ILE A 76 -11.39 -6.35 -7.18
N GLN A 77 -10.53 -7.25 -7.66
CA GLN A 77 -10.43 -8.60 -7.10
C GLN A 77 -9.89 -8.60 -5.68
N PHE A 78 -8.95 -7.70 -5.38
CA PHE A 78 -8.40 -7.58 -4.03
C PHE A 78 -9.48 -7.09 -3.06
N GLY A 79 -10.21 -6.06 -3.44
CA GLY A 79 -11.26 -5.46 -2.63
C GLY A 79 -10.72 -4.89 -1.32
N ARG A 80 -11.36 -5.27 -0.23
CA ARG A 80 -10.98 -4.84 1.12
C ARG A 80 -10.88 -6.06 2.02
N ARG A 81 -9.74 -6.21 2.68
CA ARG A 81 -9.53 -7.38 3.53
C ARG A 81 -8.64 -7.03 4.72
N THR A 82 -8.71 -7.87 5.74
CA THR A 82 -7.81 -7.77 6.89
C THR A 82 -6.42 -8.23 6.49
N GLY A 83 -5.40 -7.54 6.98
CA GLY A 83 -4.03 -7.92 6.73
C GLY A 83 -3.14 -7.74 7.94
N THR A 84 -1.94 -8.32 7.87
CA THR A 84 -0.88 -8.16 8.86
C THR A 84 0.29 -7.47 8.19
N VAL A 85 0.82 -6.44 8.83
CA VAL A 85 1.98 -5.70 8.35
C VAL A 85 3.12 -5.90 9.34
N TYR A 86 4.25 -6.37 8.81
CA TYR A 86 5.48 -6.50 9.59
C TYR A 86 6.39 -5.34 9.23
N LEU A 87 6.76 -4.54 10.23
CA LEU A 87 7.73 -3.46 10.04
C LEU A 87 9.12 -4.09 10.06
N LEU A 88 9.83 -3.95 8.95
CA LEU A 88 11.19 -4.50 8.85
C LEU A 88 12.20 -3.48 9.34
N GLU A 89 13.12 -3.93 10.17
CA GLU A 89 14.20 -3.10 10.68
C GLU A 89 15.51 -3.49 10.01
N ASP A 90 16.36 -2.48 9.80
CA ASP A 90 17.69 -2.69 9.22
C ASP A 90 18.64 -3.40 10.20
#